data_d5202373cd5e22bcafbe4db00b71278b
#
_entry.id   d5202373cd5e22bcafbe4db00b71278b
#
_cell.length_a   1.000
_cell.length_b   1.000
_cell.length_c   1.000
_cell.angle_alpha   90.00
_cell.angle_beta   90.00
_cell.angle_gamma   90.00
#
_symmetry.space_group_name_H-M   'P 1'
#
loop_
_entity.id
_entity.type
_entity.pdbx_description
1 polymer ?
#
loop_
_entity_poly.entity_id
_entity_poly.type
_entity_poly.pdbx_seq_one_letter_code
_entity_poly.pdbx_strand_id
1 'polypeptide(L)'
;MCIRDRPNVIPITKAKTIEFDKSLGELNSLGFYFSCHPMDEYKWEIEQICPNRISSLNEDKNIQRCAGVITTKRTIQGRRGPVTFATLDDGTEKIEIILGSDVMQSMQVELNNKDIFIVDGKVTVDNSREVLYGLAKKIEVTNINTLENLRIRMVEKLRISLIESKKSNIESFKRLLDDLDTESSIGCPVELKYTSKKSEAEIEFDEDRRILLTNNTMKALLNTYGRDNLELMYHRR
;
A
#
# COMPACT_ATOMS: atom_id res chain seq x y z
N MET A 1 -14.91 -60.74 -1.69
CA MET A 1 -14.87 -59.58 -2.58
C MET A 1 -14.15 -58.46 -1.86
N CYS A 2 -12.84 -58.29 -2.11
CA CYS A 2 -12.00 -57.37 -1.37
C CYS A 2 -11.92 -56.05 -2.15
N ILE A 3 -12.47 -55.01 -1.59
CA ILE A 3 -12.25 -53.64 -2.10
C ILE A 3 -10.94 -53.14 -1.52
N ARG A 4 -9.89 -53.25 -2.33
CA ARG A 4 -8.59 -52.65 -2.08
C ARG A 4 -8.40 -51.54 -3.12
N ASP A 5 -8.87 -50.36 -2.83
CA ASP A 5 -8.38 -49.15 -3.50
C ASP A 5 -8.55 -47.97 -2.54
N ARG A 6 -7.55 -47.79 -1.68
CA ARG A 6 -7.35 -46.47 -1.05
C ARG A 6 -6.62 -45.61 -2.09
N PRO A 7 -7.18 -44.49 -2.52
CA PRO A 7 -6.43 -43.58 -3.37
C PRO A 7 -5.17 -43.14 -2.60
N ASN A 8 -4.03 -43.20 -3.28
CA ASN A 8 -2.78 -42.66 -2.76
C ASN A 8 -3.02 -41.19 -2.38
N VAL A 9 -2.96 -40.90 -1.08
CA VAL A 9 -2.98 -39.56 -0.58
C VAL A 9 -1.69 -38.88 -1.08
N ILE A 10 -1.80 -38.04 -2.10
CA ILE A 10 -0.70 -37.21 -2.56
C ILE A 10 -0.37 -36.27 -1.38
N PRO A 11 0.85 -36.32 -0.83
CA PRO A 11 1.21 -35.42 0.25
C PRO A 11 1.14 -34.00 -0.27
N ILE A 12 0.23 -33.19 0.25
CA ILE A 12 0.15 -31.78 -0.02
C ILE A 12 1.39 -31.15 0.64
N THR A 13 2.43 -30.91 -0.14
CA THR A 13 3.57 -30.14 0.30
C THR A 13 3.06 -28.73 0.57
N LYS A 14 3.13 -28.28 1.83
CA LYS A 14 2.84 -26.89 2.18
C LYS A 14 3.84 -26.00 1.43
N ALA A 15 3.44 -25.45 0.31
CA ALA A 15 4.17 -24.37 -0.32
C ALA A 15 4.24 -23.23 0.70
N LYS A 16 5.42 -22.62 0.89
CA LYS A 16 5.57 -21.33 1.57
C LYS A 16 4.90 -20.29 0.68
N THR A 17 3.60 -20.11 0.85
CA THR A 17 2.85 -19.06 0.17
C THR A 17 3.13 -17.78 0.91
N ILE A 18 3.65 -16.77 0.23
CA ILE A 18 3.78 -15.42 0.75
C ILE A 18 2.35 -14.93 1.01
N GLU A 19 2.06 -14.33 2.15
CA GLU A 19 0.68 -13.95 2.55
C GLU A 19 -0.04 -13.09 1.51
N PHE A 20 0.70 -12.23 0.81
CA PHE A 20 0.19 -11.41 -0.28
C PHE A 20 -0.32 -12.25 -1.48
N ASP A 21 0.40 -13.29 -1.87
CA ASP A 21 -0.02 -14.21 -2.96
C ASP A 21 -1.30 -14.95 -2.58
N LYS A 22 -1.48 -15.23 -1.28
CA LYS A 22 -2.68 -15.85 -0.74
C LYS A 22 -3.90 -14.92 -0.88
N SER A 23 -3.78 -13.67 -0.49
CA SER A 23 -4.86 -12.67 -0.61
C SER A 23 -5.29 -12.43 -2.06
N LEU A 24 -4.33 -12.37 -3.00
CA LEU A 24 -4.63 -12.30 -4.43
C LEU A 24 -5.32 -13.57 -4.94
N GLY A 25 -4.89 -14.75 -4.47
CA GLY A 25 -5.53 -16.03 -4.78
C GLY A 25 -6.99 -16.07 -4.30
N GLU A 26 -7.25 -15.53 -3.11
CA GLU A 26 -8.61 -15.40 -2.55
C GLU A 26 -9.46 -14.47 -3.40
N LEU A 27 -8.96 -13.26 -3.73
CA LEU A 27 -9.67 -12.32 -4.59
C LEU A 27 -10.03 -12.94 -5.96
N ASN A 28 -9.07 -13.61 -6.60
CA ASN A 28 -9.27 -14.23 -7.92
C ASN A 28 -10.25 -15.41 -7.89
N SER A 29 -10.28 -16.15 -6.79
CA SER A 29 -11.10 -17.39 -6.67
C SER A 29 -12.46 -17.13 -6.04
N LEU A 30 -12.54 -16.24 -5.05
CA LEU A 30 -13.74 -15.97 -4.25
C LEU A 30 -14.39 -14.62 -4.57
N GLY A 31 -13.65 -13.71 -5.22
CA GLY A 31 -14.10 -12.34 -5.48
C GLY A 31 -13.98 -11.39 -4.29
N PHE A 32 -13.42 -11.84 -3.17
CA PHE A 32 -13.17 -11.03 -1.97
C PHE A 32 -11.97 -11.56 -1.17
N TYR A 33 -11.44 -10.72 -0.28
CA TYR A 33 -10.38 -11.07 0.65
C TYR A 33 -10.98 -11.75 1.88
N PHE A 34 -10.51 -12.95 2.22
CA PHE A 34 -11.02 -13.75 3.34
C PHE A 34 -10.07 -13.75 4.55
N SER A 35 -8.78 -13.97 4.32
CA SER A 35 -7.80 -14.12 5.40
C SER A 35 -7.29 -12.79 5.93
N CYS A 36 -6.89 -11.87 5.04
CA CYS A 36 -6.40 -10.54 5.38
C CYS A 36 -6.59 -9.60 4.19
N HIS A 37 -6.84 -8.34 4.47
CA HIS A 37 -6.92 -7.32 3.42
C HIS A 37 -5.50 -6.78 3.14
N PRO A 38 -5.10 -6.55 1.86
CA PRO A 38 -3.76 -6.03 1.53
C PRO A 38 -3.40 -4.72 2.21
N MET A 39 -4.40 -3.91 2.57
CA MET A 39 -4.19 -2.64 3.28
C MET A 39 -3.79 -2.82 4.75
N ASP A 40 -4.03 -3.98 5.35
CA ASP A 40 -3.73 -4.20 6.79
C ASP A 40 -2.22 -4.11 7.07
N GLU A 41 -1.39 -4.56 6.14
CA GLU A 41 0.08 -4.49 6.23
C GLU A 41 0.59 -3.03 6.28
N TYR A 42 -0.10 -2.12 5.57
CA TYR A 42 0.29 -0.71 5.43
C TYR A 42 -0.65 0.27 6.17
N LYS A 43 -1.54 -0.25 7.01
CA LYS A 43 -2.56 0.55 7.71
C LYS A 43 -1.96 1.76 8.43
N TRP A 44 -0.87 1.58 9.13
CA TRP A 44 -0.17 2.60 9.90
C TRP A 44 0.38 3.75 9.05
N GLU A 45 0.80 3.43 7.82
CA GLU A 45 1.30 4.40 6.85
C GLU A 45 0.14 5.12 6.20
N ILE A 46 -0.88 4.37 5.79
CA ILE A 46 -2.07 4.90 5.15
C ILE A 46 -2.78 5.90 6.06
N GLU A 47 -2.89 5.63 7.35
CA GLU A 47 -3.52 6.52 8.33
C GLU A 47 -2.82 7.89 8.46
N GLN A 48 -1.52 7.97 8.17
CA GLN A 48 -0.79 9.24 8.14
C GLN A 48 -1.08 10.08 6.88
N ILE A 49 -1.28 9.40 5.74
CA ILE A 49 -1.45 10.05 4.43
C ILE A 49 -2.93 10.29 4.13
N CYS A 50 -3.79 9.35 4.55
CA CYS A 50 -5.19 9.27 4.22
C CYS A 50 -6.00 8.81 5.44
N PRO A 51 -6.42 9.73 6.31
CA PRO A 51 -7.17 9.38 7.52
C PRO A 51 -8.62 8.92 7.21
N ASN A 52 -9.15 9.25 6.03
CA ASN A 52 -10.53 8.92 5.69
C ASN A 52 -10.65 7.48 5.17
N ARG A 53 -11.63 6.76 5.70
CA ARG A 53 -12.06 5.46 5.18
C ARG A 53 -13.16 5.67 4.14
N ILE A 54 -13.31 4.73 3.19
CA ILE A 54 -14.38 4.78 2.18
C ILE A 54 -15.75 4.88 2.82
N SER A 55 -15.98 4.15 3.91
CA SER A 55 -17.23 4.20 4.67
C SER A 55 -17.58 5.58 5.23
N SER A 56 -16.58 6.41 5.52
CA SER A 56 -16.76 7.77 6.06
C SER A 56 -16.91 8.86 5.00
N LEU A 57 -16.71 8.53 3.72
CA LEU A 57 -16.83 9.49 2.63
C LEU A 57 -18.31 9.90 2.42
N ASN A 58 -18.52 11.18 2.26
CA ASN A 58 -19.84 11.74 2.02
C ASN A 58 -19.82 12.61 0.75
N GLU A 59 -21.00 12.84 0.17
CA GLU A 59 -21.12 13.78 -0.94
C GLU A 59 -20.69 15.17 -0.48
N ASP A 60 -19.67 15.70 -1.14
CA ASP A 60 -19.12 17.02 -0.87
C ASP A 60 -18.59 17.64 -2.17
N LYS A 61 -18.61 18.99 -2.24
CA LYS A 61 -18.01 19.75 -3.34
C LYS A 61 -16.48 19.76 -3.27
N ASN A 62 -15.92 19.51 -2.09
CA ASN A 62 -14.49 19.44 -1.87
C ASN A 62 -13.90 18.12 -2.33
N ILE A 63 -12.62 18.17 -2.70
CA ILE A 63 -11.85 16.96 -3.01
C ILE A 63 -11.63 16.20 -1.71
N GLN A 64 -11.97 14.93 -1.72
CA GLN A 64 -11.72 14.00 -0.63
C GLN A 64 -10.63 13.00 -1.05
N ARG A 65 -9.87 12.53 -0.08
CA ARG A 65 -8.82 11.53 -0.28
C ARG A 65 -9.23 10.23 0.37
N CYS A 66 -9.04 9.11 -0.35
CA CYS A 66 -9.19 7.76 0.18
C CYS A 66 -8.10 6.84 -0.38
N ALA A 67 -7.91 5.71 0.27
CA ALA A 67 -6.97 4.68 -0.13
C ALA A 67 -7.70 3.36 -0.35
N GLY A 68 -7.15 2.50 -1.22
CA GLY A 68 -7.71 1.16 -1.43
C GLY A 68 -6.95 0.38 -2.48
N VAL A 69 -7.37 -0.85 -2.68
CA VAL A 69 -6.92 -1.73 -3.76
C VAL A 69 -7.98 -1.79 -4.86
N ILE A 70 -7.55 -1.94 -6.12
CA ILE A 70 -8.48 -2.05 -7.24
C ILE A 70 -8.85 -3.53 -7.40
N THR A 71 -10.14 -3.81 -7.26
CA THR A 71 -10.68 -5.18 -7.39
C THR A 71 -11.19 -5.47 -8.80
N THR A 72 -11.80 -4.49 -9.46
CA THR A 72 -12.28 -4.61 -10.85
C THR A 72 -11.98 -3.36 -11.64
N LYS A 73 -11.80 -3.49 -12.94
CA LYS A 73 -11.68 -2.35 -13.87
C LYS A 73 -12.36 -2.63 -15.20
N ARG A 74 -12.96 -1.60 -15.80
CA ARG A 74 -13.52 -1.63 -17.15
C ARG A 74 -13.31 -0.28 -17.82
N THR A 75 -12.99 -0.28 -19.09
CA THR A 75 -12.84 0.95 -19.87
C THR A 75 -13.91 0.99 -20.96
N ILE A 76 -14.55 2.12 -21.12
CA ILE A 76 -15.53 2.38 -22.17
C ILE A 76 -15.10 3.59 -23.00
N GLN A 77 -15.47 3.60 -24.26
CA GLN A 77 -15.23 4.74 -25.14
C GLN A 77 -16.29 5.81 -24.89
N GLY A 78 -15.90 6.92 -24.29
CA GLY A 78 -16.75 8.09 -24.10
C GLY A 78 -16.63 9.10 -25.25
N ARG A 79 -17.46 10.14 -25.24
CA ARG A 79 -17.43 11.21 -26.25
C ARG A 79 -16.13 12.04 -26.23
N ARG A 80 -15.48 12.14 -25.07
CA ARG A 80 -14.24 12.92 -24.84
C ARG A 80 -13.00 12.05 -24.70
N GLY A 81 -13.08 10.78 -25.14
CA GLY A 81 -12.01 9.80 -24.97
C GLY A 81 -12.41 8.63 -24.07
N PRO A 82 -11.49 7.70 -23.84
CA PRO A 82 -11.74 6.56 -22.97
C PRO A 82 -11.98 7.00 -21.52
N VAL A 83 -12.95 6.36 -20.86
CA VAL A 83 -13.25 6.54 -19.44
C VAL A 83 -13.11 5.18 -18.76
N THR A 84 -12.31 5.12 -17.73
CA THR A 84 -12.12 3.90 -16.94
C THR A 84 -12.90 3.97 -15.65
N PHE A 85 -13.69 2.94 -15.42
CA PHE A 85 -14.39 2.68 -14.16
C PHE A 85 -13.65 1.58 -13.44
N ALA A 86 -13.35 1.79 -12.17
CA ALA A 86 -12.73 0.78 -11.34
C ALA A 86 -13.39 0.75 -9.96
N THR A 87 -13.35 -0.40 -9.30
CA THR A 87 -13.85 -0.55 -7.94
C THR A 87 -12.66 -0.50 -6.99
N LEU A 88 -12.67 0.46 -6.08
CA LEU A 88 -11.71 0.62 -5.00
C LEU A 88 -12.28 -0.01 -3.72
N ASP A 89 -11.49 -0.81 -3.04
CA ASP A 89 -11.82 -1.54 -1.80
C ASP A 89 -10.79 -1.20 -0.72
N ASP A 90 -11.23 -0.74 0.45
CA ASP A 90 -10.36 -0.43 1.60
C ASP A 90 -10.53 -1.39 2.78
N GLY A 91 -11.28 -2.48 2.56
CA GLY A 91 -11.64 -3.45 3.59
C GLY A 91 -12.81 -3.01 4.48
N THR A 92 -13.27 -1.76 4.42
CA THR A 92 -14.47 -1.29 5.13
C THR A 92 -15.67 -1.18 4.21
N GLU A 93 -15.47 -0.68 3.00
CA GLU A 93 -16.50 -0.50 1.98
C GLU A 93 -15.85 -0.49 0.58
N LYS A 94 -16.66 -0.64 -0.45
CA LYS A 94 -16.26 -0.54 -1.86
C LYS A 94 -16.87 0.70 -2.49
N ILE A 95 -16.10 1.38 -3.35
CA ILE A 95 -16.57 2.56 -4.09
C ILE A 95 -16.16 2.48 -5.55
N GLU A 96 -17.04 2.93 -6.46
CA GLU A 96 -16.67 3.06 -7.87
C GLU A 96 -15.88 4.36 -8.07
N ILE A 97 -14.72 4.27 -8.69
CA ILE A 97 -13.90 5.40 -9.10
C ILE A 97 -13.99 5.59 -10.62
N ILE A 98 -14.09 6.84 -11.05
CA ILE A 98 -14.22 7.22 -12.47
C ILE A 98 -12.99 8.02 -12.85
N LEU A 99 -12.22 7.47 -13.81
CA LEU A 99 -11.01 8.09 -14.33
C LEU A 99 -11.25 8.55 -15.77
N GLY A 100 -11.18 9.86 -15.99
CA GLY A 100 -11.21 10.44 -17.34
C GLY A 100 -9.91 10.19 -18.10
N SER A 101 -9.92 10.44 -19.41
CA SER A 101 -8.76 10.25 -20.28
C SER A 101 -7.55 11.10 -19.88
N ASP A 102 -7.78 12.31 -19.38
CA ASP A 102 -6.76 13.24 -18.89
C ASP A 102 -6.04 12.71 -17.65
N VAL A 103 -6.78 12.18 -16.68
CA VAL A 103 -6.22 11.54 -15.49
C VAL A 103 -5.43 10.30 -15.88
N MET A 104 -6.00 9.46 -16.77
CA MET A 104 -5.32 8.25 -17.25
C MET A 104 -4.02 8.54 -18.01
N GLN A 105 -3.97 9.62 -18.79
CA GLN A 105 -2.76 10.03 -19.50
C GLN A 105 -1.69 10.62 -18.58
N SER A 106 -2.10 11.31 -17.52
CA SER A 106 -1.17 11.86 -16.52
C SER A 106 -0.64 10.82 -15.54
N MET A 107 -1.30 9.65 -15.44
CA MET A 107 -0.84 8.55 -14.61
C MET A 107 0.43 7.93 -15.16
N GLN A 108 1.42 7.79 -14.29
CA GLN A 108 2.65 7.05 -14.57
C GLN A 108 2.57 5.57 -14.15
N VAL A 109 1.40 5.13 -13.68
CA VAL A 109 1.20 3.81 -13.07
C VAL A 109 0.00 3.11 -13.69
N GLU A 110 0.18 1.85 -14.03
CA GLU A 110 -0.91 1.01 -14.51
C GLU A 110 -1.82 0.59 -13.34
N LEU A 111 -3.15 0.70 -13.55
CA LEU A 111 -4.12 0.20 -12.59
C LEU A 111 -4.06 -1.33 -12.52
N ASN A 112 -3.74 -1.85 -11.36
CA ASN A 112 -3.66 -3.28 -11.09
C ASN A 112 -4.24 -3.61 -9.71
N ASN A 113 -4.35 -4.89 -9.37
CA ASN A 113 -4.88 -5.38 -8.10
C ASN A 113 -3.79 -5.72 -7.07
N LYS A 114 -2.54 -5.34 -7.34
CA LYS A 114 -1.39 -5.62 -6.47
C LYS A 114 -0.97 -4.40 -5.67
N ASP A 115 -1.25 -3.20 -6.18
CA ASP A 115 -0.84 -1.96 -5.56
C ASP A 115 -1.97 -1.35 -4.74
N ILE A 116 -1.60 -0.64 -3.69
CA ILE A 116 -2.50 0.22 -2.94
C ILE A 116 -2.48 1.59 -3.62
N PHE A 117 -3.67 2.07 -3.97
CA PHE A 117 -3.85 3.37 -4.61
C PHE A 117 -4.36 4.40 -3.60
N ILE A 118 -3.83 5.61 -3.70
CA ILE A 118 -4.33 6.81 -3.03
C ILE A 118 -5.02 7.65 -4.08
N VAL A 119 -6.29 7.90 -3.85
CA VAL A 119 -7.20 8.56 -4.79
C VAL A 119 -7.70 9.87 -4.21
N ASP A 120 -7.51 10.94 -4.97
CA ASP A 120 -8.11 12.25 -4.68
C ASP A 120 -9.24 12.50 -5.69
N GLY A 121 -10.42 12.90 -5.23
CA GLY A 121 -11.52 13.17 -6.11
C GLY A 121 -12.77 13.71 -5.41
N LYS A 122 -13.79 14.00 -6.20
CA LYS A 122 -15.10 14.44 -5.70
C LYS A 122 -16.02 13.25 -5.52
N VAL A 123 -16.59 13.14 -4.35
CA VAL A 123 -17.58 12.10 -4.04
C VAL A 123 -18.95 12.58 -4.51
N THR A 124 -19.61 11.74 -5.29
CA THR A 124 -20.99 11.95 -5.76
C THR A 124 -21.83 10.74 -5.37
N VAL A 125 -23.11 10.96 -5.11
CA VAL A 125 -24.09 9.90 -4.79
C VAL A 125 -25.07 9.80 -5.95
N ASP A 126 -25.19 8.61 -6.52
CA ASP A 126 -26.16 8.33 -7.58
C ASP A 126 -27.50 7.91 -6.96
N ASN A 127 -28.38 8.90 -6.73
CA ASN A 127 -29.71 8.67 -6.17
C ASN A 127 -30.70 8.04 -7.18
N SER A 128 -30.33 7.93 -8.47
CA SER A 128 -31.22 7.43 -9.53
C SER A 128 -31.20 5.90 -9.67
N ARG A 129 -30.23 5.25 -9.09
CA ARG A 129 -30.12 3.78 -9.04
C ARG A 129 -30.49 3.30 -7.65
N GLU A 130 -31.77 3.11 -7.41
CA GLU A 130 -32.18 2.26 -6.30
C GLU A 130 -31.41 0.95 -6.36
N VAL A 131 -30.40 0.91 -5.58
CA VAL A 131 -29.71 -0.14 -4.81
C VAL A 131 -29.97 -1.60 -5.23
N LEU A 132 -30.07 -1.92 -6.50
CA LEU A 132 -30.02 -3.33 -6.90
C LEU A 132 -28.57 -3.87 -6.94
N TYR A 133 -27.53 -3.01 -6.93
CA TYR A 133 -26.11 -3.41 -7.02
C TYR A 133 -25.14 -2.62 -6.13
N GLY A 134 -25.58 -1.98 -5.09
CA GLY A 134 -24.78 -1.70 -3.90
C GLY A 134 -23.78 -0.53 -3.91
N LEU A 135 -23.46 0.11 -5.02
CA LEU A 135 -22.49 1.21 -5.03
C LEU A 135 -23.18 2.55 -5.35
N ALA A 136 -23.88 3.12 -4.36
CA ALA A 136 -24.51 4.43 -4.50
C ALA A 136 -23.51 5.58 -4.59
N LYS A 137 -22.29 5.41 -4.01
CA LYS A 137 -21.23 6.40 -3.99
C LYS A 137 -20.24 6.17 -5.12
N LYS A 138 -19.77 7.27 -5.74
CA LYS A 138 -18.75 7.28 -6.79
C LYS A 138 -17.76 8.40 -6.52
N ILE A 139 -16.52 8.21 -6.96
CA ILE A 139 -15.49 9.26 -6.93
C ILE A 139 -15.13 9.63 -8.36
N GLU A 140 -15.34 10.90 -8.73
CA GLU A 140 -14.72 11.48 -9.92
C GLU A 140 -13.28 11.83 -9.60
N VAL A 141 -12.34 11.03 -10.11
CA VAL A 141 -10.92 11.11 -9.76
C VAL A 141 -10.29 12.35 -10.40
N THR A 142 -9.59 13.13 -9.59
CA THR A 142 -8.76 14.25 -10.03
C THR A 142 -7.28 13.90 -10.00
N ASN A 143 -6.87 13.02 -9.07
CA ASN A 143 -5.50 12.54 -8.98
C ASN A 143 -5.47 11.13 -8.39
N ILE A 144 -4.54 10.31 -8.84
CA ILE A 144 -4.34 8.95 -8.35
C ILE A 144 -2.85 8.61 -8.37
N ASN A 145 -2.37 8.00 -7.29
CA ASN A 145 -0.99 7.53 -7.17
C ASN A 145 -0.96 6.20 -6.42
N THR A 146 0.10 5.42 -6.59
CA THR A 146 0.34 4.28 -5.70
C THR A 146 0.90 4.77 -4.36
N LEU A 147 0.67 3.99 -3.30
CA LEU A 147 1.25 4.23 -1.98
C LEU A 147 2.79 4.32 -2.06
N GLU A 148 3.41 3.43 -2.84
CA GLU A 148 4.86 3.41 -3.05
C GLU A 148 5.37 4.73 -3.67
N ASN A 149 4.74 5.21 -4.74
CA ASN A 149 5.14 6.45 -5.39
C ASN A 149 4.95 7.66 -4.47
N LEU A 150 3.86 7.69 -3.69
CA LEU A 150 3.67 8.76 -2.71
C LEU A 150 4.72 8.71 -1.60
N ARG A 151 5.05 7.54 -1.10
CA ARG A 151 6.09 7.33 -0.11
C ARG A 151 7.43 7.87 -0.60
N ILE A 152 7.88 7.44 -1.79
CA ILE A 152 9.14 7.88 -2.40
C ILE A 152 9.21 9.40 -2.56
N ARG A 153 8.07 10.03 -2.88
CA ARG A 153 8.00 11.48 -3.15
C ARG A 153 7.80 12.34 -1.92
N MET A 154 7.12 11.84 -0.89
CA MET A 154 6.64 12.64 0.23
C MET A 154 7.34 12.35 1.56
N VAL A 155 8.07 11.24 1.67
CA VAL A 155 8.84 10.98 2.89
C VAL A 155 10.08 11.86 2.90
N GLU A 156 10.14 12.72 3.89
CA GLU A 156 11.25 13.63 4.14
C GLU A 156 12.43 12.91 4.79
N LYS A 157 12.14 12.04 5.76
CA LYS A 157 13.14 11.32 6.54
C LYS A 157 12.59 9.99 7.04
N LEU A 158 13.45 8.95 7.03
CA LEU A 158 13.20 7.69 7.71
C LEU A 158 13.98 7.68 9.03
N ARG A 159 13.28 7.51 10.16
CA ARG A 159 13.92 7.31 11.46
C ARG A 159 13.83 5.85 11.86
N ILE A 160 14.97 5.27 12.27
CA ILE A 160 15.08 3.90 12.77
C ILE A 160 15.55 3.94 14.21
N SER A 161 14.73 3.39 15.12
CA SER A 161 15.06 3.30 16.55
C SER A 161 15.78 2.00 16.88
N LEU A 162 16.96 2.09 17.46
CA LEU A 162 17.78 0.95 17.88
C LEU A 162 17.91 0.92 19.41
N ILE A 163 17.61 -0.22 20.02
CA ILE A 163 17.70 -0.43 21.47
C ILE A 163 18.89 -1.35 21.76
N GLU A 164 19.71 -1.01 22.76
CA GLU A 164 20.95 -1.73 23.15
C GLU A 164 20.78 -3.25 23.29
N SER A 165 19.61 -3.73 23.68
CA SER A 165 19.37 -5.16 23.92
C SER A 165 19.46 -6.06 22.67
N LYS A 166 19.53 -5.47 21.48
CA LYS A 166 19.57 -6.20 20.20
C LYS A 166 20.84 -5.88 19.40
N LYS A 167 22.00 -6.42 19.81
CA LYS A 167 23.29 -6.25 19.08
C LYS A 167 23.20 -6.64 17.59
N SER A 168 22.34 -7.60 17.25
CA SER A 168 22.09 -8.01 15.86
C SER A 168 21.54 -6.88 14.97
N ASN A 169 20.91 -5.86 15.54
CA ASN A 169 20.29 -4.79 14.75
C ASN A 169 21.34 -3.85 14.12
N ILE A 170 22.49 -3.63 14.78
CA ILE A 170 23.56 -2.77 14.24
C ILE A 170 24.27 -3.46 13.06
N GLU A 171 24.53 -4.76 13.17
CA GLU A 171 25.13 -5.53 12.08
C GLU A 171 24.20 -5.66 10.89
N SER A 172 22.90 -5.88 11.15
CA SER A 172 21.87 -5.92 10.11
C SER A 172 21.73 -4.58 9.41
N PHE A 173 21.86 -3.48 10.18
CA PHE A 173 21.82 -2.13 9.60
C PHE A 173 23.03 -1.85 8.70
N LYS A 174 24.24 -2.25 9.12
CA LYS A 174 25.43 -2.13 8.28
C LYS A 174 25.27 -2.88 6.96
N ARG A 175 24.79 -4.12 7.00
CA ARG A 175 24.49 -4.90 5.79
C ARG A 175 23.46 -4.22 4.91
N LEU A 176 22.39 -3.68 5.51
CA LEU A 176 21.36 -2.96 4.77
C LEU A 176 21.91 -1.70 4.10
N LEU A 177 22.82 -0.97 4.75
CA LEU A 177 23.51 0.17 4.14
C LEU A 177 24.47 -0.24 3.02
N ASP A 178 25.12 -1.39 3.16
CA ASP A 178 26.03 -1.92 2.13
C ASP A 178 25.24 -2.44 0.90
N ASP A 179 24.04 -2.96 1.12
CA ASP A 179 23.13 -3.45 0.07
C ASP A 179 22.34 -2.33 -0.63
N LEU A 180 22.25 -1.16 0.00
CA LEU A 180 21.57 -0.01 -0.57
C LEU A 180 22.50 0.72 -1.53
N ASP A 181 22.05 0.77 -2.77
CA ASP A 181 22.73 1.47 -3.86
C ASP A 181 22.92 2.96 -3.51
N THR A 182 24.11 3.32 -3.09
CA THR A 182 24.46 4.63 -2.54
C THR A 182 24.63 5.70 -3.62
N GLU A 183 24.40 5.37 -4.89
CA GLU A 183 24.59 6.29 -6.03
C GLU A 183 23.31 7.01 -6.46
N SER A 184 22.14 6.71 -5.86
CA SER A 184 20.92 7.40 -6.30
C SER A 184 20.70 8.70 -5.53
N SER A 185 20.66 9.80 -6.24
CA SER A 185 20.20 11.11 -5.75
C SER A 185 18.70 11.10 -5.34
N ILE A 186 18.03 9.97 -5.59
CA ILE A 186 16.59 9.77 -5.34
C ILE A 186 16.43 8.91 -4.08
N GLY A 187 15.69 9.41 -3.10
CA GLY A 187 15.42 8.69 -1.86
C GLY A 187 15.34 9.63 -0.66
N CYS A 188 15.05 9.08 0.51
CA CYS A 188 15.00 9.86 1.73
C CYS A 188 16.27 9.63 2.58
N PRO A 189 16.74 10.64 3.34
CA PRO A 189 17.80 10.49 4.32
C PRO A 189 17.32 9.59 5.47
N VAL A 190 18.28 8.93 6.11
CA VAL A 190 18.05 8.03 7.23
C VAL A 190 18.63 8.62 8.50
N GLU A 191 17.87 8.55 9.58
CA GLU A 191 18.28 8.93 10.92
C GLU A 191 18.21 7.69 11.83
N LEU A 192 19.27 7.45 12.59
CA LEU A 192 19.27 6.42 13.62
C LEU A 192 19.14 7.05 15.00
N LYS A 193 18.13 6.62 15.73
CA LYS A 193 17.98 6.91 17.15
C LYS A 193 18.43 5.70 17.97
N TYR A 194 19.58 5.80 18.63
CA TYR A 194 20.12 4.76 19.49
C TYR A 194 19.80 5.06 20.93
N THR A 195 19.17 4.13 21.63
CA THR A 195 18.85 4.26 23.05
C THR A 195 19.45 3.10 23.85
N SER A 196 20.29 3.45 24.84
CA SER A 196 20.84 2.52 25.82
C SER A 196 20.38 2.89 27.23
N LYS A 197 20.70 2.04 28.21
CA LYS A 197 20.42 2.32 29.65
C LYS A 197 21.13 3.58 30.16
N LYS A 198 22.20 4.03 29.52
CA LYS A 198 23.10 5.10 30.01
C LYS A 198 23.22 6.28 29.05
N SER A 199 22.80 6.12 27.79
CA SER A 199 23.01 7.13 26.75
C SER A 199 21.93 7.04 25.67
N GLU A 200 21.63 8.15 25.09
CA GLU A 200 20.81 8.30 23.89
C GLU A 200 21.65 9.06 22.86
N ALA A 201 21.61 8.62 21.61
CA ALA A 201 22.35 9.23 20.52
C ALA A 201 21.46 9.25 19.26
N GLU A 202 21.48 10.36 18.55
CA GLU A 202 20.90 10.50 17.23
C GLU A 202 22.06 10.59 16.23
N ILE A 203 22.00 9.76 15.19
CA ILE A 203 23.04 9.68 14.15
C ILE A 203 22.35 9.99 12.83
N GLU A 204 22.71 11.11 12.21
CA GLU A 204 22.32 11.44 10.85
C GLU A 204 23.42 10.96 9.90
N PHE A 205 23.02 10.37 8.78
CA PHE A 205 23.97 9.99 7.73
C PHE A 205 24.15 11.15 6.76
N ASP A 206 25.30 11.16 6.10
CA ASP A 206 25.64 12.15 5.08
C ASP A 206 24.56 12.20 3.99
N GLU A 207 24.37 13.38 3.39
CA GLU A 207 23.33 13.66 2.38
C GLU A 207 23.39 12.71 1.17
N ASP A 208 24.54 12.09 0.92
CA ASP A 208 24.75 11.12 -0.16
C ASP A 208 24.18 9.72 0.14
N ARG A 209 23.84 9.45 1.40
CA ARG A 209 23.27 8.17 1.82
C ARG A 209 21.76 8.24 1.94
N ARG A 210 21.08 7.93 0.84
CA ARG A 210 19.63 7.95 0.75
C ARG A 210 19.08 6.57 0.50
N ILE A 211 17.90 6.29 1.05
CA ILE A 211 17.17 5.04 0.86
C ILE A 211 15.95 5.28 -0.03
N LEU A 212 15.84 4.49 -1.11
CA LEU A 212 14.64 4.45 -1.91
C LEU A 212 13.61 3.53 -1.24
N LEU A 213 12.53 4.11 -0.72
CA LEU A 213 11.51 3.40 0.06
C LEU A 213 10.50 2.67 -0.83
N THR A 214 10.97 1.68 -1.60
CA THR A 214 10.11 0.77 -2.35
C THR A 214 9.34 -0.16 -1.40
N ASN A 215 8.31 -0.83 -1.90
CA ASN A 215 7.59 -1.84 -1.12
C ASN A 215 8.52 -2.97 -0.64
N ASN A 216 9.49 -3.37 -1.46
CA ASN A 216 10.47 -4.39 -1.07
C ASN A 216 11.40 -3.89 0.04
N THR A 217 11.88 -2.66 -0.08
CA THR A 217 12.71 -2.02 0.96
C THR A 217 11.94 -1.90 2.27
N MET A 218 10.67 -1.46 2.22
CA MET A 218 9.83 -1.36 3.41
C MET A 218 9.59 -2.72 4.08
N LYS A 219 9.35 -3.78 3.30
CA LYS A 219 9.23 -5.15 3.84
C LYS A 219 10.51 -5.62 4.52
N ALA A 220 11.66 -5.37 3.92
CA ALA A 220 12.96 -5.70 4.52
C ALA A 220 13.18 -4.95 5.84
N LEU A 221 12.88 -3.65 5.89
CA LEU A 221 12.97 -2.82 7.08
C LEU A 221 12.03 -3.31 8.20
N LEU A 222 10.76 -3.57 7.86
CA LEU A 222 9.76 -4.07 8.81
C LEU A 222 10.15 -5.45 9.39
N ASN A 223 10.67 -6.35 8.55
CA ASN A 223 11.12 -7.67 9.00
C ASN A 223 12.36 -7.60 9.89
N THR A 224 13.26 -6.63 9.63
CA THR A 224 14.52 -6.52 10.38
C THR A 224 14.34 -5.78 11.70
N TYR A 225 13.62 -4.67 11.69
CA TYR A 225 13.52 -3.77 12.85
C TYR A 225 12.20 -3.87 13.59
N GLY A 226 11.15 -4.35 12.94
CA GLY A 226 9.79 -4.32 13.45
C GLY A 226 9.14 -2.94 13.28
N ARG A 227 7.81 -2.92 13.30
CA ARG A 227 7.02 -1.72 13.05
C ARG A 227 7.29 -0.58 14.05
N ASP A 228 7.41 -0.93 15.34
CA ASP A 228 7.52 0.05 16.42
C ASP A 228 8.85 0.82 16.43
N ASN A 229 9.82 0.34 15.68
CA ASN A 229 11.14 0.95 15.55
C ASN A 229 11.32 1.76 14.27
N LEU A 230 10.28 1.88 13.43
CA LEU A 230 10.32 2.61 12.17
C LEU A 230 9.33 3.76 12.19
N GLU A 231 9.80 4.96 11.87
CA GLU A 231 9.00 6.17 11.75
C GLU A 231 9.27 6.84 10.39
N LEU A 232 8.20 7.01 9.60
CA LEU A 232 8.24 7.77 8.35
C LEU A 232 7.79 9.19 8.63
N MET A 233 8.64 10.14 8.35
CA MET A 233 8.34 11.56 8.49
C MET A 233 7.95 12.11 7.13
N TYR A 234 6.70 12.54 6.99
CA TYR A 234 6.17 13.11 5.75
C TYR A 234 6.26 14.63 5.75
N HIS A 235 6.51 15.21 4.58
CA HIS A 235 6.41 16.65 4.41
C HIS A 235 5.04 17.15 4.88
N ARG A 236 5.02 18.07 5.83
CA ARG A 236 3.79 18.76 6.22
C ARG A 236 3.39 19.68 5.06
N ARG A 237 2.21 19.43 4.51
CA ARG A 237 1.57 20.36 3.56
C ARG A 237 1.05 21.57 4.29
#